data_c724fbfcc05b9c9aa6878d926cb7450c
#
_entry.id   c724fbfcc05b9c9aa6878d926cb7450c
#
_cell.length_a   1.000
_cell.length_b   1.000
_cell.length_c   1.000
_cell.angle_alpha   90.00
_cell.angle_beta   90.00
_cell.angle_gamma   90.00
#
_symmetry.space_group_name_H-M   'P 1'
#
loop_
_entity.id
_entity.type
_entity.pdbx_description
1 polymer ?
#
loop_
_entity_poly.entity_id
_entity_poly.type
_entity_poly.pdbx_seq_one_letter_code
_entity_poly.pdbx_strand_id
1 'polypeptide(L)'
;ILPRSVKQIMRKLEKDQIEALIEKAISMMDYSYVPYSHFHVGAALLAKNGTVYGGCNIENAGYTPSNCAERTAFFKAVSEGVREFDAICVVGGANKELKEITAPCGVCRQVMMEFCNPEEFQIILAVSKEQYEIYTLKELLPLGFGPDNLK
;
A
#
# COMPACT_ATOMS: atom_id res chain seq x y z
N ILE A 1 -4.01 18.15 7.56
CA ILE A 1 -5.45 18.13 7.14
C ILE A 1 -5.53 18.87 5.82
N LEU A 2 -5.93 18.19 4.74
CA LEU A 2 -6.14 18.81 3.44
C LEU A 2 -7.33 19.78 3.52
N PRO A 3 -7.26 20.97 2.88
CA PRO A 3 -8.41 21.85 2.76
C PRO A 3 -9.61 21.12 2.14
N ARG A 4 -10.83 21.47 2.54
CA ARG A 4 -12.05 20.84 2.03
C ARG A 4 -12.14 20.82 0.48
N SER A 5 -11.59 21.85 -0.17
CA SER A 5 -11.54 21.97 -1.63
C SER A 5 -10.69 20.90 -2.31
N VAL A 6 -9.58 20.48 -1.66
CA VAL A 6 -8.68 19.43 -2.19
C VAL A 6 -9.29 18.05 -1.98
N LYS A 7 -10.02 17.85 -0.86
CA LYS A 7 -10.76 16.60 -0.62
C LYS A 7 -11.87 16.34 -1.65
N GLN A 8 -12.40 17.40 -2.26
CA GLN A 8 -13.43 17.29 -3.30
C GLN A 8 -12.88 16.87 -4.68
N ILE A 9 -11.59 17.09 -4.93
CA ILE A 9 -10.94 16.76 -6.22
C ILE A 9 -10.44 15.31 -6.22
N MET A 10 -10.25 14.70 -5.04
CA MET A 10 -9.79 13.32 -4.91
C MET A 10 -10.90 12.34 -5.30
N ARG A 11 -10.58 11.39 -6.21
CA ARG A 11 -11.48 10.27 -6.51
C ARG A 11 -11.73 9.47 -5.24
N LYS A 12 -12.93 9.58 -4.71
CA LYS A 12 -13.33 8.85 -3.51
C LYS A 12 -13.62 7.40 -3.87
N LEU A 13 -12.94 6.48 -3.21
CA LEU A 13 -13.24 5.05 -3.34
C LEU A 13 -14.60 4.73 -2.73
N GLU A 14 -15.37 3.89 -3.41
CA GLU A 14 -16.62 3.36 -2.88
C GLU A 14 -16.34 2.37 -1.76
N LYS A 15 -17.27 2.22 -0.83
CA LYS A 15 -17.13 1.31 0.31
C LYS A 15 -16.84 -0.12 -0.14
N ASP A 16 -17.52 -0.61 -1.18
CA ASP A 16 -17.32 -1.95 -1.71
C ASP A 16 -15.92 -2.16 -2.25
N GLN A 17 -15.33 -1.13 -2.88
CA GLN A 17 -13.95 -1.16 -3.36
C GLN A 17 -12.96 -1.26 -2.19
N ILE A 18 -13.19 -0.49 -1.14
CA ILE A 18 -12.35 -0.51 0.07
C ILE A 18 -12.40 -1.90 0.71
N GLU A 19 -13.58 -2.45 0.89
CA GLU A 19 -13.75 -3.78 1.48
C GLU A 19 -13.08 -4.87 0.64
N ALA A 20 -13.20 -4.80 -0.68
CA ALA A 20 -12.56 -5.74 -1.60
C ALA A 20 -11.02 -5.66 -1.51
N LEU A 21 -10.47 -4.46 -1.38
CA LEU A 21 -9.03 -4.26 -1.20
C LEU A 21 -8.55 -4.83 0.13
N ILE A 22 -9.31 -4.63 1.20
CA ILE A 22 -8.99 -5.17 2.52
C ILE A 22 -9.01 -6.71 2.49
N GLU A 23 -10.03 -7.32 1.90
CA GLU A 23 -10.11 -8.77 1.74
C GLU A 23 -8.90 -9.31 0.96
N LYS A 24 -8.55 -8.67 -0.14
CA LYS A 24 -7.40 -9.08 -0.95
C LYS A 24 -6.10 -8.97 -0.16
N ALA A 25 -5.89 -7.86 0.54
CA ALA A 25 -4.69 -7.67 1.36
C ALA A 25 -4.58 -8.74 2.45
N ILE A 26 -5.68 -9.05 3.15
CA ILE A 26 -5.71 -10.10 4.17
C ILE A 26 -5.36 -11.46 3.56
N SER A 27 -5.93 -11.80 2.41
CA SER A 27 -5.65 -13.07 1.73
C SER A 27 -4.17 -13.21 1.33
N MET A 28 -3.51 -12.11 1.03
CA MET A 28 -2.09 -12.12 0.63
C MET A 28 -1.16 -12.44 1.79
N MET A 29 -1.59 -12.27 3.04
CA MET A 29 -0.79 -12.66 4.21
C MET A 29 -0.48 -14.16 4.23
N ASP A 30 -1.32 -14.99 3.61
CA ASP A 30 -1.10 -16.44 3.55
C ASP A 30 0.11 -16.83 2.69
N TYR A 31 0.55 -15.94 1.80
CA TYR A 31 1.69 -16.15 0.93
C TYR A 31 2.98 -15.51 1.44
N SER A 32 2.92 -14.74 2.53
CA SER A 32 4.10 -14.09 3.09
C SER A 32 5.13 -15.13 3.56
N TYR A 33 6.39 -14.85 3.24
CA TYR A 33 7.52 -15.69 3.68
C TYR A 33 8.29 -14.94 4.75
N VAL A 34 8.05 -15.29 6.02
CA VAL A 34 8.56 -14.51 7.17
C VAL A 34 9.16 -15.42 8.26
N PRO A 35 10.16 -16.26 7.90
CA PRO A 35 10.73 -17.22 8.86
C PRO A 35 11.52 -16.57 10.01
N TYR A 36 11.87 -15.30 9.88
CA TYR A 36 12.68 -14.60 10.89
C TYR A 36 11.81 -13.76 11.83
N SER A 37 10.92 -12.92 11.28
CA SER A 37 10.11 -12.01 12.10
C SER A 37 8.79 -12.60 12.54
N HIS A 38 8.24 -13.53 11.79
CA HIS A 38 6.86 -14.03 11.94
C HIS A 38 5.81 -12.91 11.82
N PHE A 39 6.20 -11.77 11.24
CA PHE A 39 5.31 -10.63 11.01
C PHE A 39 4.83 -10.66 9.55
N HIS A 40 3.57 -11.04 9.37
CA HIS A 40 2.96 -11.22 8.06
C HIS A 40 2.32 -9.91 7.58
N VAL A 41 2.66 -9.46 6.38
CA VAL A 41 2.08 -8.28 5.76
C VAL A 41 1.47 -8.65 4.41
N GLY A 42 0.28 -8.16 4.17
CA GLY A 42 -0.41 -8.28 2.90
C GLY A 42 -0.73 -6.90 2.34
N ALA A 43 -0.71 -6.77 1.03
CA ALA A 43 -1.06 -5.54 0.33
C ALA A 43 -1.95 -5.83 -0.86
N ALA A 44 -2.81 -4.87 -1.18
CA ALA A 44 -3.65 -4.89 -2.37
C ALA A 44 -3.55 -3.51 -3.05
N LEU A 45 -2.97 -3.47 -4.23
CA LEU A 45 -2.73 -2.26 -5.01
C LEU A 45 -3.77 -2.14 -6.11
N LEU A 46 -4.51 -1.02 -6.12
CA LEU A 46 -5.54 -0.74 -7.12
C LEU A 46 -4.95 0.16 -8.23
N ALA A 47 -4.88 -0.38 -9.43
CA ALA A 47 -4.50 0.39 -10.61
C ALA A 47 -5.69 1.22 -11.14
N LYS A 48 -5.41 2.29 -11.88
CA LYS A 48 -6.44 3.14 -12.48
C LYS A 48 -7.34 2.39 -13.47
N ASN A 49 -6.81 1.31 -14.07
CA ASN A 49 -7.60 0.46 -14.98
C ASN A 49 -8.54 -0.50 -14.25
N GLY A 50 -8.57 -0.49 -12.91
CA GLY A 50 -9.41 -1.35 -12.10
C GLY A 50 -8.78 -2.66 -11.67
N THR A 51 -7.61 -3.03 -12.19
CA THR A 51 -6.89 -4.25 -11.81
C THR A 51 -6.33 -4.12 -10.39
N VAL A 52 -6.44 -5.19 -9.60
CA VAL A 52 -5.89 -5.26 -8.25
C VAL A 52 -4.69 -6.20 -8.24
N TYR A 53 -3.55 -5.70 -7.76
CA TYR A 53 -2.32 -6.47 -7.61
C TYR A 53 -2.08 -6.78 -6.15
N GLY A 54 -2.05 -8.07 -5.80
CA GLY A 54 -1.74 -8.51 -4.45
C GLY A 54 -0.23 -8.58 -4.22
N GLY A 55 0.19 -8.30 -2.99
CA GLY A 55 1.58 -8.46 -2.58
C GLY A 55 1.67 -8.95 -1.15
N CYS A 56 2.79 -9.58 -0.82
CA CYS A 56 3.11 -10.03 0.53
C CYS A 56 4.58 -9.76 0.80
N ASN A 57 4.96 -9.73 2.08
CA ASN A 57 6.37 -9.56 2.43
C ASN A 57 7.13 -10.88 2.32
N ILE A 58 8.38 -10.77 1.88
CA ILE A 58 9.26 -11.92 1.60
C ILE A 58 10.62 -11.61 2.21
N GLU A 59 10.95 -12.32 3.29
CA GLU A 59 12.19 -12.13 4.01
C GLU A 59 13.34 -12.93 3.41
N ASN A 60 14.56 -12.49 3.70
CA ASN A 60 15.78 -13.15 3.24
C ASN A 60 16.83 -13.15 4.35
N ALA A 61 17.59 -14.23 4.45
CA ALA A 61 18.68 -14.35 5.42
C ALA A 61 19.73 -13.25 5.27
N GLY A 62 19.88 -12.69 4.07
CA GLY A 62 20.80 -11.57 3.80
C GLY A 62 20.25 -10.21 4.21
N TYR A 63 19.05 -10.13 4.73
CA TYR A 63 18.28 -8.94 5.12
C TYR A 63 18.00 -7.97 3.97
N THR A 64 19.04 -7.41 3.33
CA THR A 64 18.89 -6.43 2.23
C THR A 64 17.95 -6.88 1.09
N PRO A 65 17.96 -8.16 0.63
CA PRO A 65 17.00 -8.61 -0.38
C PRO A 65 15.56 -8.76 0.12
N SER A 66 15.31 -8.65 1.43
CA SER A 66 13.97 -8.71 1.99
C SER A 66 13.10 -7.65 1.35
N ASN A 67 11.86 -8.00 1.00
CA ASN A 67 10.95 -7.09 0.31
C ASN A 67 9.61 -6.96 1.04
N CYS A 68 9.11 -5.73 1.11
CA CYS A 68 7.82 -5.44 1.73
C CYS A 68 6.67 -5.83 0.81
N ALA A 69 5.50 -6.08 1.38
CA ALA A 69 4.29 -6.44 0.65
C ALA A 69 3.92 -5.38 -0.39
N GLU A 70 4.03 -4.11 -0.02
CA GLU A 70 3.69 -2.98 -0.88
C GLU A 70 4.58 -2.97 -2.13
N ARG A 71 5.89 -3.17 -1.97
CA ARG A 71 6.82 -3.21 -3.11
C ARG A 71 6.61 -4.45 -3.99
N THR A 72 6.25 -5.58 -3.40
CA THR A 72 5.89 -6.77 -4.18
C THR A 72 4.71 -6.48 -5.10
N ALA A 73 3.68 -5.80 -4.59
CA ALA A 73 2.51 -5.41 -5.40
C ALA A 73 2.87 -4.40 -6.50
N PHE A 74 3.62 -3.36 -6.16
CA PHE A 74 4.05 -2.34 -7.13
C PHE A 74 4.94 -2.94 -8.23
N PHE A 75 5.92 -3.73 -7.86
CA PHE A 75 6.87 -4.29 -8.82
C PHE A 75 6.19 -5.29 -9.75
N LYS A 76 5.23 -6.05 -9.24
CA LYS A 76 4.39 -6.92 -10.09
C LYS A 76 3.64 -6.11 -11.13
N ALA A 77 2.95 -5.05 -10.72
CA ALA A 77 2.18 -4.20 -11.62
C ALA A 77 3.07 -3.51 -12.66
N VAL A 78 4.15 -2.91 -12.22
CA VAL A 78 5.09 -2.21 -13.10
C VAL A 78 5.74 -3.17 -14.10
N SER A 79 6.08 -4.39 -13.66
CA SER A 79 6.64 -5.42 -14.56
C SER A 79 5.65 -5.88 -15.64
N GLU A 80 4.36 -5.66 -15.44
CA GLU A 80 3.31 -5.94 -16.41
C GLU A 80 2.93 -4.69 -17.24
N GLY A 81 3.68 -3.59 -17.09
CA GLY A 81 3.47 -2.35 -17.84
C GLY A 81 2.48 -1.37 -17.21
N VAL A 82 1.99 -1.65 -16.02
CA VAL A 82 1.01 -0.78 -15.35
C VAL A 82 1.74 0.19 -14.40
N ARG A 83 1.49 1.50 -14.57
CA ARG A 83 2.20 2.58 -13.88
C ARG A 83 1.30 3.65 -13.28
N GLU A 84 -0.02 3.46 -13.34
CA GLU A 84 -0.99 4.44 -12.82
C GLU A 84 -1.88 3.78 -11.78
N PHE A 85 -1.92 4.37 -10.58
CA PHE A 85 -2.55 3.75 -9.42
C PHE A 85 -3.45 4.74 -8.67
N ASP A 86 -4.53 4.21 -8.08
CA ASP A 86 -5.48 4.99 -7.28
C ASP A 86 -5.26 4.80 -5.77
N ALA A 87 -4.95 3.57 -5.33
CA ALA A 87 -4.89 3.27 -3.91
C ALA A 87 -4.10 1.99 -3.60
N ILE A 88 -3.67 1.86 -2.37
CA ILE A 88 -3.13 0.62 -1.81
C ILE A 88 -3.77 0.36 -0.44
N CYS A 89 -4.09 -0.89 -0.15
CA CYS A 89 -4.47 -1.33 1.19
C CYS A 89 -3.33 -2.16 1.79
N VAL A 90 -3.00 -1.91 3.05
CA VAL A 90 -1.95 -2.64 3.78
C VAL A 90 -2.53 -3.18 5.08
N VAL A 91 -2.27 -4.45 5.35
CA VAL A 91 -2.60 -5.11 6.61
C VAL A 91 -1.36 -5.87 7.11
N GLY A 92 -1.19 -5.98 8.42
CA GLY A 92 -0.04 -6.69 8.95
C GLY A 92 -0.19 -7.06 10.41
N GLY A 93 0.44 -8.17 10.80
CA GLY A 93 0.44 -8.60 12.19
C GLY A 93 1.32 -9.82 12.45
N ALA A 94 1.85 -9.90 13.67
CA ALA A 94 2.59 -11.05 14.13
C ALA A 94 1.66 -12.27 14.13
N ASN A 95 2.15 -13.39 13.59
CA ASN A 95 1.37 -14.63 13.49
C ASN A 95 0.00 -14.46 12.79
N LYS A 96 -0.10 -13.49 11.88
CA LYS A 96 -1.33 -13.11 11.15
C LYS A 96 -2.43 -12.52 12.02
N GLU A 97 -2.13 -12.11 13.24
CA GLU A 97 -3.12 -11.47 14.12
C GLU A 97 -3.19 -9.97 13.83
N LEU A 98 -4.33 -9.50 13.34
CA LEU A 98 -4.56 -8.09 13.01
C LEU A 98 -5.08 -7.34 14.24
N LYS A 99 -4.17 -6.74 15.01
CA LYS A 99 -4.48 -6.03 16.24
C LYS A 99 -4.45 -4.51 16.07
N GLU A 100 -3.57 -4.02 15.21
CA GLU A 100 -3.36 -2.60 14.98
C GLU A 100 -2.99 -2.33 13.52
N ILE A 101 -3.09 -1.09 13.09
CA ILE A 101 -2.72 -0.72 11.73
C ILE A 101 -1.20 -0.87 11.53
N THR A 102 -0.80 -1.26 10.33
CA THR A 102 0.59 -1.38 9.92
C THR A 102 0.85 -0.38 8.79
N ALA A 103 1.58 0.67 9.10
CA ALA A 103 1.92 1.70 8.11
C ALA A 103 3.09 1.24 7.22
N PRO A 104 3.14 1.68 5.96
CA PRO A 104 4.24 1.35 5.05
C PRO A 104 5.55 1.96 5.53
N CYS A 105 6.66 1.23 5.36
CA CYS A 105 7.99 1.74 5.70
C CYS A 105 8.39 2.88 4.75
N GLY A 106 9.47 3.60 5.11
CA GLY A 106 9.94 4.73 4.31
C GLY A 106 10.34 4.36 2.88
N VAL A 107 10.93 3.17 2.69
CA VAL A 107 11.31 2.68 1.35
C VAL A 107 10.08 2.48 0.48
N CYS A 108 9.01 1.89 1.03
CA CYS A 108 7.76 1.72 0.29
C CYS A 108 7.08 3.04 -0.04
N ARG A 109 7.12 4.00 0.88
CA ARG A 109 6.60 5.36 0.62
C ARG A 109 7.36 6.04 -0.51
N GLN A 110 8.68 5.83 -0.58
CA GLN A 110 9.51 6.35 -1.67
C GLN A 110 9.15 5.70 -3.02
N VAL A 111 8.89 4.39 -3.04
CA VAL A 111 8.44 3.71 -4.26
C VAL A 111 7.09 4.27 -4.71
N MET A 112 6.16 4.51 -3.79
CA MET A 112 4.88 5.15 -4.10
C MET A 112 5.07 6.53 -4.71
N MET A 113 6.04 7.29 -4.21
CA MET A 113 6.34 8.64 -4.70
C MET A 113 6.79 8.66 -6.17
N GLU A 114 7.42 7.58 -6.65
CA GLU A 114 7.82 7.46 -8.06
C GLU A 114 6.63 7.33 -9.00
N PHE A 115 5.60 6.57 -8.60
CA PHE A 115 4.51 6.16 -9.49
C PHE A 115 3.17 6.84 -9.22
N CYS A 116 3.03 7.57 -8.11
CA CYS A 116 1.73 8.07 -7.67
C CYS A 116 1.76 9.58 -7.44
N ASN A 117 0.61 10.23 -7.71
CA ASN A 117 0.41 11.61 -7.30
C ASN A 117 0.19 11.63 -5.79
N PRO A 118 1.08 12.27 -4.99
CA PRO A 118 0.98 12.23 -3.53
C PRO A 118 -0.29 12.87 -2.97
N GLU A 119 -0.92 13.77 -3.70
CA GLU A 119 -2.17 14.41 -3.24
C GLU A 119 -3.42 13.55 -3.50
N GLU A 120 -3.33 12.60 -4.41
CA GLU A 120 -4.48 11.79 -4.84
C GLU A 120 -4.40 10.33 -4.39
N PHE A 121 -3.21 9.77 -4.32
CA PHE A 121 -3.01 8.36 -3.98
C PHE A 121 -3.44 8.08 -2.55
N GLN A 122 -4.34 7.11 -2.37
CA GLN A 122 -4.90 6.75 -1.09
C GLN A 122 -4.23 5.51 -0.51
N ILE A 123 -3.87 5.59 0.77
CA ILE A 123 -3.26 4.48 1.51
C ILE A 123 -4.25 4.06 2.60
N ILE A 124 -4.80 2.87 2.46
CA ILE A 124 -5.77 2.30 3.39
C ILE A 124 -5.01 1.39 4.35
N LEU A 125 -5.00 1.75 5.64
CA LEU A 125 -4.37 0.98 6.69
C LEU A 125 -5.47 0.29 7.49
N ALA A 126 -5.60 -1.02 7.35
CA ALA A 126 -6.76 -1.75 7.85
C ALA A 126 -6.38 -2.79 8.90
N VAL A 127 -7.30 -3.01 9.82
CA VAL A 127 -7.32 -4.11 10.77
C VAL A 127 -8.43 -5.10 10.37
N SER A 128 -9.55 -4.56 9.90
CA SER A 128 -10.71 -5.32 9.41
C SER A 128 -11.48 -4.46 8.41
N LYS A 129 -12.52 -5.02 7.81
CA LYS A 129 -13.42 -4.27 6.92
C LYS A 129 -14.13 -3.10 7.63
N GLU A 130 -14.30 -3.19 8.94
CA GLU A 130 -14.99 -2.20 9.77
C GLU A 130 -14.03 -1.21 10.43
N GLN A 131 -12.74 -1.55 10.53
CA GLN A 131 -11.75 -0.75 11.23
C GLN A 131 -10.55 -0.46 10.32
N TYR A 132 -10.51 0.72 9.76
CA TYR A 132 -9.43 1.16 8.88
C TYR A 132 -9.31 2.68 8.90
N GLU A 133 -8.14 3.16 8.48
CA GLU A 133 -7.85 4.59 8.30
C GLU A 133 -7.36 4.81 6.86
N ILE A 134 -7.67 5.95 6.27
CA ILE A 134 -7.23 6.32 4.92
C ILE A 134 -6.39 7.58 4.99
N TYR A 135 -5.20 7.53 4.40
CA TYR A 135 -4.27 8.64 4.29
C TYR A 135 -3.91 8.88 2.83
N THR A 136 -3.53 10.11 2.49
CA THR A 136 -2.85 10.37 1.23
C THR A 136 -1.37 10.09 1.40
N LEU A 137 -0.67 9.86 0.28
CA LEU A 137 0.79 9.73 0.31
C LEU A 137 1.44 11.01 0.84
N LYS A 138 0.89 12.18 0.51
CA LYS A 138 1.38 13.46 1.01
C LYS A 138 1.34 13.55 2.54
N GLU A 139 0.32 12.98 3.16
CA GLU A 139 0.22 12.93 4.62
C GLU A 139 1.28 11.98 5.23
N LEU A 140 1.61 10.88 4.55
CA LEU A 140 2.56 9.87 5.05
C LEU A 140 4.01 10.10 4.60
N LEU A 141 4.23 10.99 3.64
CA LEU A 141 5.58 11.38 3.18
C LEU A 141 5.61 12.90 2.93
N PRO A 142 5.53 13.70 4.00
CA PRO A 142 5.62 15.16 3.88
C PRO A 142 6.94 15.59 3.24
N LEU A 143 6.88 16.55 2.32
CA LEU A 143 8.07 17.07 1.62
C LEU A 143 8.88 15.95 0.92
N GLY A 144 8.19 14.94 0.40
CA GLY A 144 8.81 13.80 -0.26
C GLY A 144 9.57 14.19 -1.51
N PHE A 145 10.76 13.61 -1.72
CA PHE A 145 11.53 13.75 -2.93
C PHE A 145 10.97 12.80 -4.00
N GLY A 146 10.75 13.31 -5.19
CA GLY A 146 10.16 12.52 -6.27
C GLY A 146 10.57 12.99 -7.67
N PRO A 147 9.97 12.39 -8.71
CA PRO A 147 10.33 12.68 -10.11
C PRO A 147 10.27 14.16 -10.47
N ASP A 148 9.33 14.91 -9.90
CA ASP A 148 9.19 16.35 -10.17
C ASP A 148 10.41 17.17 -9.73
N ASN A 149 11.18 16.67 -8.77
CA ASN A 149 12.41 17.32 -8.33
C ASN A 149 13.55 17.17 -9.33
N LEU A 150 13.46 16.24 -10.27
CA LEU A 150 14.49 15.95 -11.26
C LEU A 150 14.14 16.42 -12.67
N LYS A 151 13.04 17.13 -12.83
CA LYS A 151 12.63 17.72 -14.12
C LYS A 151 13.32 19.04 -14.38
#